data_a22fbd751210e4cda237d51051d69e35
#
_entry.id   a22fbd751210e4cda237d51051d69e35
#
_cell.length_a   1.000
_cell.length_b   1.000
_cell.length_c   1.000
_cell.angle_alpha   90.00
_cell.angle_beta   90.00
_cell.angle_gamma   90.00
#
_symmetry.space_group_name_H-M   'P 1'
#
loop_
_entity.id
_entity.type
_entity.pdbx_description
1 polymer ?
#
loop_
_entity_poly.entity_id
_entity_poly.type
_entity_poly.pdbx_seq_one_letter_code
_entity_poly.pdbx_strand_id
1 'polypeptide(L)'
;ISVVDAVRDYALTSSDFAATDLTIEMLYLVEAKTAAMEASRMLNLRLKGAMIDAEEKAYTDTLTGLKNRRALDYLLGRTIESEQEFALVHMDLDYFKAVNDTLGHAAGDHVLREVAQIMVEETRGEDIVARVGGDEFVLIVSRVSAPERVHDICARLIARIGEPIPFGDRICQISASAGSVLSGTYAHPQIDRMMEDADIALYAAKAQGRSCHVPYVRELREEGFATDLSRGAAWPTASAGTGG
;
A
#
# COMPACT_ATOMS: atom_id res chain seq x y z
N ILE A 1 -38.21 -35.36 -22.95
CA ILE A 1 -36.92 -35.64 -23.61
C ILE A 1 -36.71 -34.46 -24.54
N SER A 2 -35.58 -33.77 -24.40
CA SER A 2 -35.23 -32.66 -25.30
C SER A 2 -34.94 -33.19 -26.70
N VAL A 3 -35.24 -32.42 -27.77
CA VAL A 3 -34.91 -32.80 -29.14
C VAL A 3 -33.41 -33.12 -29.29
N VAL A 4 -32.56 -32.42 -28.57
CA VAL A 4 -31.12 -32.65 -28.53
C VAL A 4 -30.76 -34.04 -28.01
N ASP A 5 -31.41 -34.49 -26.96
CA ASP A 5 -31.21 -35.84 -26.36
C ASP A 5 -31.75 -36.92 -27.32
N ALA A 6 -32.90 -36.68 -27.95
CA ALA A 6 -33.49 -37.63 -28.93
C ALA A 6 -32.64 -37.74 -30.17
N VAL A 7 -32.08 -36.63 -30.70
CA VAL A 7 -31.14 -36.65 -31.85
C VAL A 7 -29.90 -37.48 -31.54
N ARG A 8 -29.35 -37.37 -30.36
CA ARG A 8 -28.17 -38.11 -29.94
C ARG A 8 -28.46 -39.58 -29.71
N ASP A 9 -29.54 -39.87 -28.97
CA ASP A 9 -29.83 -41.23 -28.50
C ASP A 9 -30.45 -42.11 -29.59
N TYR A 10 -31.15 -41.51 -30.57
CA TYR A 10 -31.81 -42.22 -31.69
C TYR A 10 -31.23 -41.92 -33.06
N ALA A 11 -30.09 -41.20 -33.13
CA ALA A 11 -29.39 -40.81 -34.36
C ALA A 11 -30.33 -40.15 -35.42
N LEU A 12 -31.25 -39.28 -34.95
CA LEU A 12 -32.23 -38.60 -35.77
C LEU A 12 -31.53 -37.50 -36.64
N THR A 13 -32.11 -37.28 -37.80
CA THR A 13 -31.66 -36.25 -38.73
C THR A 13 -32.69 -35.11 -38.83
N SER A 14 -32.33 -33.97 -39.44
CA SER A 14 -33.23 -32.83 -39.64
C SER A 14 -34.49 -33.17 -40.47
N SER A 15 -34.48 -34.26 -41.24
CA SER A 15 -35.63 -34.73 -42.00
C SER A 15 -36.68 -35.50 -41.18
N ASP A 16 -36.32 -35.88 -39.95
CA ASP A 16 -37.22 -36.61 -39.02
C ASP A 16 -38.09 -35.67 -38.17
N PHE A 17 -37.91 -34.34 -38.32
CA PHE A 17 -38.67 -33.31 -37.62
C PHE A 17 -39.49 -32.44 -38.56
N ALA A 18 -40.65 -32.02 -38.14
CA ALA A 18 -41.38 -30.98 -38.85
C ALA A 18 -40.61 -29.60 -38.73
N ALA A 19 -40.59 -28.84 -39.79
CA ALA A 19 -39.87 -27.54 -39.82
C ALA A 19 -40.33 -26.59 -38.70
N THR A 20 -41.58 -26.67 -38.27
CA THR A 20 -42.13 -25.89 -37.14
C THR A 20 -41.55 -26.31 -35.79
N ASP A 21 -41.32 -27.61 -35.56
CA ASP A 21 -40.76 -28.12 -34.30
C ASP A 21 -39.30 -27.73 -34.16
N LEU A 22 -38.56 -27.83 -35.24
CA LEU A 22 -37.14 -27.38 -35.29
C LEU A 22 -37.00 -25.88 -35.03
N THR A 23 -37.90 -25.07 -35.61
CA THR A 23 -37.91 -23.62 -35.39
C THR A 23 -38.19 -23.25 -33.96
N ILE A 24 -39.15 -23.92 -33.28
CA ILE A 24 -39.47 -23.67 -31.90
C ILE A 24 -38.27 -24.07 -30.99
N GLU A 25 -37.68 -25.24 -31.22
CA GLU A 25 -36.49 -25.70 -30.49
C GLU A 25 -35.30 -24.72 -30.65
N MET A 26 -35.05 -24.25 -31.88
CA MET A 26 -34.00 -23.26 -32.14
C MET A 26 -34.28 -21.95 -31.39
N LEU A 27 -35.57 -21.52 -31.32
CA LEU A 27 -35.94 -20.31 -30.57
C LEU A 27 -35.63 -20.48 -29.08
N TYR A 28 -36.03 -21.60 -28.48
CA TYR A 28 -35.71 -21.91 -27.07
C TYR A 28 -34.19 -21.98 -26.84
N LEU A 29 -33.43 -22.56 -27.73
CA LEU A 29 -31.96 -22.61 -27.63
C LEU A 29 -31.32 -21.22 -27.70
N VAL A 30 -31.83 -20.35 -28.60
CA VAL A 30 -31.37 -18.96 -28.71
C VAL A 30 -31.70 -18.19 -27.44
N GLU A 31 -32.93 -18.29 -26.90
CA GLU A 31 -33.33 -17.65 -25.67
C GLU A 31 -32.52 -18.14 -24.47
N ALA A 32 -32.35 -19.47 -24.33
CA ALA A 32 -31.55 -20.07 -23.27
C ALA A 32 -30.09 -19.64 -23.36
N LYS A 33 -29.51 -19.59 -24.58
CA LYS A 33 -28.16 -19.11 -24.82
C LYS A 33 -28.03 -17.63 -24.45
N THR A 34 -28.98 -16.79 -24.86
CA THR A 34 -28.96 -15.37 -24.55
C THR A 34 -29.03 -15.12 -23.05
N ALA A 35 -29.96 -15.81 -22.35
CA ALA A 35 -30.06 -15.75 -20.89
C ALA A 35 -28.78 -16.24 -20.18
N ALA A 36 -28.17 -17.32 -20.66
CA ALA A 36 -26.92 -17.84 -20.13
C ALA A 36 -25.74 -16.86 -20.37
N MET A 37 -25.69 -16.22 -21.54
CA MET A 37 -24.68 -15.20 -21.85
C MET A 37 -24.84 -13.94 -20.97
N GLU A 38 -26.06 -13.49 -20.75
CA GLU A 38 -26.36 -12.37 -19.87
C GLU A 38 -25.98 -12.69 -18.40
N ALA A 39 -26.35 -13.85 -17.91
CA ALA A 39 -25.98 -14.33 -16.58
C ALA A 39 -24.45 -14.43 -16.43
N SER A 40 -23.76 -14.97 -17.42
CA SER A 40 -22.29 -15.04 -17.45
C SER A 40 -21.66 -13.66 -17.44
N ARG A 41 -22.20 -12.71 -18.22
CA ARG A 41 -21.72 -11.32 -18.24
C ARG A 41 -21.90 -10.63 -16.89
N MET A 42 -23.05 -10.79 -16.24
CA MET A 42 -23.32 -10.24 -14.91
C MET A 42 -22.41 -10.84 -13.85
N LEU A 43 -22.16 -12.16 -13.90
CA LEU A 43 -21.23 -12.83 -13.00
C LEU A 43 -19.80 -12.32 -13.18
N ASN A 44 -19.34 -12.17 -14.42
CA ASN A 44 -18.02 -11.62 -14.71
C ASN A 44 -17.86 -10.18 -14.20
N LEU A 45 -18.87 -9.34 -14.31
CA LEU A 45 -18.85 -7.98 -13.77
C LEU A 45 -18.76 -7.99 -12.24
N ARG A 46 -19.51 -8.87 -11.58
CA ARG A 46 -19.44 -9.03 -10.11
C ARG A 46 -18.10 -9.55 -9.66
N LEU A 47 -17.53 -10.54 -10.35
CA LEU A 47 -16.20 -11.07 -10.06
C LEU A 47 -15.10 -10.01 -10.22
N LYS A 48 -15.16 -9.21 -11.30
CA LYS A 48 -14.23 -8.10 -11.50
C LYS A 48 -14.35 -7.06 -10.39
N GLY A 49 -15.56 -6.68 -10.01
CA GLY A 49 -15.77 -5.76 -8.88
C GLY A 49 -15.20 -6.32 -7.58
N ALA A 50 -15.53 -7.57 -7.24
CA ALA A 50 -15.01 -8.22 -6.04
C ALA A 50 -13.47 -8.37 -6.05
N MET A 51 -12.87 -8.56 -7.23
CA MET A 51 -11.42 -8.64 -7.37
C MET A 51 -10.77 -7.27 -7.13
N ILE A 52 -11.32 -6.19 -7.70
CA ILE A 52 -10.84 -4.82 -7.46
C ILE A 52 -10.95 -4.48 -5.97
N ASP A 53 -12.10 -4.74 -5.35
CA ASP A 53 -12.31 -4.49 -3.91
C ASP A 53 -11.34 -5.30 -3.04
N ALA A 54 -11.05 -6.55 -3.44
CA ALA A 54 -10.08 -7.39 -2.74
C ALA A 54 -8.64 -6.88 -2.91
N GLU A 55 -8.28 -6.41 -4.10
CA GLU A 55 -6.98 -5.79 -4.35
C GLU A 55 -6.82 -4.49 -3.58
N GLU A 56 -7.82 -3.60 -3.57
CA GLU A 56 -7.78 -2.38 -2.76
C GLU A 56 -7.57 -2.70 -1.28
N LYS A 57 -8.36 -3.62 -0.72
CA LYS A 57 -8.22 -4.06 0.68
C LYS A 57 -6.86 -4.71 0.96
N ALA A 58 -6.30 -5.43 -0.02
CA ALA A 58 -5.01 -6.10 0.12
C ALA A 58 -3.82 -5.12 0.12
N TYR A 59 -3.97 -3.93 -0.48
CA TYR A 59 -2.89 -2.97 -0.69
C TYR A 59 -3.10 -1.61 0.01
N THR A 60 -4.17 -1.46 0.79
CA THR A 60 -4.53 -0.21 1.46
C THR A 60 -4.63 -0.42 2.97
N ASP A 61 -4.15 0.54 3.76
CA ASP A 61 -4.40 0.61 5.20
C ASP A 61 -5.83 1.09 5.45
N THR A 62 -6.63 0.28 6.14
CA THR A 62 -8.07 0.52 6.31
C THR A 62 -8.40 1.72 7.18
N LEU A 63 -7.48 2.17 8.04
CA LEU A 63 -7.69 3.32 8.92
C LEU A 63 -7.43 4.64 8.20
N THR A 64 -6.33 4.69 7.45
CA THR A 64 -5.80 5.93 6.87
C THR A 64 -6.07 6.08 5.38
N GLY A 65 -6.41 5.00 4.67
CA GLY A 65 -6.54 5.00 3.22
C GLY A 65 -5.22 5.05 2.44
N LEU A 66 -4.09 5.14 3.13
CA LEU A 66 -2.75 5.09 2.52
C LEU A 66 -2.41 3.69 2.02
N LYS A 67 -1.34 3.57 1.26
CA LYS A 67 -0.76 2.25 0.94
C LYS A 67 -0.36 1.55 2.23
N ASN A 68 -0.59 0.23 2.30
CA ASN A 68 -0.09 -0.58 3.40
C ASN A 68 1.32 -1.11 3.11
N ARG A 69 1.92 -1.83 4.06
CA ARG A 69 3.25 -2.42 3.93
C ARG A 69 3.41 -3.27 2.68
N ARG A 70 2.42 -4.12 2.37
CA ARG A 70 2.47 -5.00 1.20
C ARG A 70 2.51 -4.21 -0.11
N ALA A 71 1.74 -3.11 -0.18
CA ALA A 71 1.78 -2.21 -1.33
C ALA A 71 3.14 -1.50 -1.44
N LEU A 72 3.70 -1.06 -0.30
CA LEU A 72 5.01 -0.42 -0.26
C LEU A 72 6.09 -1.34 -0.84
N ASP A 73 6.19 -2.58 -0.37
CA ASP A 73 7.20 -3.55 -0.81
C ASP A 73 7.11 -3.78 -2.33
N TYR A 74 5.90 -3.96 -2.85
CA TYR A 74 5.65 -4.12 -4.28
C TYR A 74 6.05 -2.86 -5.09
N LEU A 75 5.63 -1.68 -4.65
CA LEU A 75 5.88 -0.42 -5.35
C LEU A 75 7.36 -0.01 -5.27
N LEU A 76 8.02 -0.22 -4.13
CA LEU A 76 9.44 0.05 -3.97
C LEU A 76 10.29 -0.84 -4.90
N GLY A 77 9.94 -2.14 -5.01
CA GLY A 77 10.57 -3.04 -5.97
C GLY A 77 10.47 -2.52 -7.39
N ARG A 78 9.28 -2.11 -7.80
CA ARG A 78 9.05 -1.53 -9.12
C ARG A 78 9.78 -0.20 -9.35
N THR A 79 9.89 0.62 -8.30
CA THR A 79 10.64 1.89 -8.38
C THR A 79 12.12 1.62 -8.59
N ILE A 80 12.69 0.63 -7.91
CA ILE A 80 14.08 0.20 -8.11
C ILE A 80 14.29 -0.33 -9.54
N GLU A 81 13.38 -1.17 -10.04
CA GLU A 81 13.44 -1.71 -11.42
C GLU A 81 13.36 -0.63 -12.50
N SER A 82 12.73 0.51 -12.21
CA SER A 82 12.61 1.61 -13.16
C SER A 82 13.92 2.40 -13.37
N GLU A 83 14.95 2.15 -12.57
CA GLU A 83 16.25 2.83 -12.57
C GLU A 83 16.14 4.37 -12.39
N GLN A 84 14.98 4.88 -11.97
CA GLN A 84 14.81 6.29 -11.67
C GLN A 84 15.33 6.59 -10.27
N GLU A 85 15.97 7.75 -10.12
CA GLU A 85 16.40 8.22 -8.80
C GLU A 85 15.20 8.57 -7.92
N PHE A 86 15.25 8.12 -6.68
CA PHE A 86 14.24 8.39 -5.66
C PHE A 86 14.87 8.47 -4.28
N ALA A 87 14.11 9.00 -3.33
CA ALA A 87 14.42 8.91 -1.91
C ALA A 87 13.40 8.03 -1.21
N LEU A 88 13.88 7.23 -0.27
CA LEU A 88 13.08 6.52 0.70
C LEU A 88 13.18 7.27 2.03
N VAL A 89 12.02 7.62 2.61
CA VAL A 89 11.92 8.28 3.91
C VAL A 89 11.13 7.39 4.85
N HIS A 90 11.72 7.01 5.98
CA HIS A 90 11.02 6.36 7.08
C HIS A 90 10.71 7.40 8.15
N MET A 91 9.46 7.47 8.58
CA MET A 91 8.94 8.47 9.52
C MET A 91 8.13 7.77 10.63
N ASP A 92 8.31 8.24 11.85
CA ASP A 92 7.62 7.74 13.04
C ASP A 92 7.06 8.91 13.86
N LEU A 93 5.86 8.74 14.38
CA LEU A 93 5.19 9.79 15.16
C LEU A 93 5.69 9.80 16.59
N ASP A 94 6.35 10.87 16.94
CA ASP A 94 6.82 11.08 18.31
C ASP A 94 5.63 11.34 19.25
N TYR A 95 5.68 10.74 20.43
CA TYR A 95 4.68 10.88 21.49
C TYR A 95 3.28 10.32 21.17
N PHE A 96 3.10 9.59 20.07
CA PHE A 96 1.82 9.00 19.68
C PHE A 96 1.24 8.08 20.76
N LYS A 97 2.09 7.28 21.40
CA LYS A 97 1.67 6.44 22.53
C LYS A 97 1.07 7.25 23.67
N ALA A 98 1.62 8.42 23.99
CA ALA A 98 1.10 9.30 25.05
C ALA A 98 -0.31 9.83 24.71
N VAL A 99 -0.60 10.08 23.44
CA VAL A 99 -1.97 10.42 22.99
C VAL A 99 -2.92 9.26 23.26
N ASN A 100 -2.56 8.05 22.87
CA ASN A 100 -3.38 6.86 23.13
C ASN A 100 -3.63 6.63 24.62
N ASP A 101 -2.57 6.74 25.43
CA ASP A 101 -2.63 6.49 26.88
C ASP A 101 -3.45 7.57 27.62
N THR A 102 -3.46 8.82 27.12
CA THR A 102 -4.12 9.97 27.76
C THR A 102 -5.54 10.21 27.24
N LEU A 103 -5.74 10.10 25.92
CA LEU A 103 -6.98 10.49 25.24
C LEU A 103 -7.75 9.28 24.66
N GLY A 104 -7.15 8.09 24.74
CA GLY A 104 -7.73 6.84 24.23
C GLY A 104 -7.45 6.57 22.74
N HIS A 105 -7.66 5.33 22.31
CA HIS A 105 -7.38 4.88 20.94
C HIS A 105 -8.17 5.63 19.87
N ALA A 106 -9.37 6.13 20.18
CA ALA A 106 -10.15 6.92 19.23
C ALA A 106 -9.46 8.25 18.86
N ALA A 107 -8.75 8.86 19.81
CA ALA A 107 -7.94 10.05 19.55
C ALA A 107 -6.69 9.69 18.72
N GLY A 108 -6.05 8.57 19.00
CA GLY A 108 -4.95 8.06 18.19
C GLY A 108 -5.36 7.76 16.75
N ASP A 109 -6.51 7.12 16.55
CA ASP A 109 -7.07 6.86 15.23
C ASP A 109 -7.37 8.15 14.46
N HIS A 110 -7.85 9.17 15.14
CA HIS A 110 -8.07 10.49 14.56
C HIS A 110 -6.74 11.13 14.15
N VAL A 111 -5.75 11.14 15.02
CA VAL A 111 -4.40 11.65 14.72
C VAL A 111 -3.80 10.95 13.51
N LEU A 112 -3.90 9.62 13.40
CA LEU A 112 -3.38 8.88 12.26
C LEU A 112 -4.05 9.27 10.94
N ARG A 113 -5.36 9.57 10.94
CA ARG A 113 -6.07 10.05 9.74
C ARG A 113 -5.62 11.46 9.34
N GLU A 114 -5.49 12.36 10.30
CA GLU A 114 -5.01 13.73 10.06
C GLU A 114 -3.58 13.72 9.51
N VAL A 115 -2.68 12.92 10.10
CA VAL A 115 -1.30 12.76 9.61
C VAL A 115 -1.29 12.21 8.18
N ALA A 116 -2.11 11.20 7.89
CA ALA A 116 -2.21 10.64 6.55
C ALA A 116 -2.66 11.69 5.53
N GLN A 117 -3.63 12.53 5.89
CA GLN A 117 -4.09 13.62 5.03
C GLN A 117 -2.99 14.65 4.81
N ILE A 118 -2.29 15.09 5.86
CA ILE A 118 -1.14 16.00 5.76
C ILE A 118 -0.08 15.43 4.81
N MET A 119 0.25 14.14 4.93
CA MET A 119 1.25 13.51 4.08
C MET A 119 0.84 13.52 2.60
N VAL A 120 -0.43 13.26 2.30
CA VAL A 120 -0.96 13.30 0.92
C VAL A 120 -0.96 14.73 0.37
N GLU A 121 -1.29 15.74 1.19
CA GLU A 121 -1.31 17.14 0.78
C GLU A 121 0.09 17.70 0.49
N GLU A 122 1.10 17.27 1.25
CA GLU A 122 2.48 17.75 1.13
C GLU A 122 3.32 16.97 0.10
N THR A 123 2.81 15.86 -0.42
CA THR A 123 3.47 15.04 -1.45
C THR A 123 2.80 15.22 -2.81
N ARG A 124 3.48 14.80 -3.87
CA ARG A 124 2.96 14.85 -5.23
C ARG A 124 2.23 13.56 -5.57
N GLY A 125 1.39 13.60 -6.59
CA GLY A 125 0.66 12.41 -7.05
C GLY A 125 1.54 11.27 -7.56
N GLU A 126 2.82 11.54 -7.88
CA GLU A 126 3.81 10.53 -8.26
C GLU A 126 4.60 9.96 -7.06
N ASP A 127 4.51 10.61 -5.90
CA ASP A 127 5.11 10.11 -4.66
C ASP A 127 4.22 9.04 -4.04
N ILE A 128 4.82 8.13 -3.31
CA ILE A 128 4.09 7.04 -2.66
C ILE A 128 4.15 7.26 -1.15
N VAL A 129 2.99 7.26 -0.51
CA VAL A 129 2.87 7.34 0.95
C VAL A 129 2.23 6.04 1.45
N ALA A 130 2.89 5.41 2.42
CA ALA A 130 2.44 4.17 3.02
C ALA A 130 2.47 4.24 4.54
N ARG A 131 1.50 3.60 5.18
CA ARG A 131 1.54 3.29 6.61
C ARG A 131 1.93 1.84 6.80
N VAL A 132 3.05 1.61 7.49
CA VAL A 132 3.68 0.28 7.58
C VAL A 132 3.53 -0.38 8.95
N GLY A 133 3.19 0.38 9.96
CA GLY A 133 3.01 -0.07 11.34
C GLY A 133 2.12 0.90 12.13
N GLY A 134 2.00 0.73 13.42
CA GLY A 134 1.14 1.55 14.29
C GLY A 134 1.22 3.05 14.03
N ASP A 135 2.37 3.65 14.26
CA ASP A 135 2.71 5.06 14.10
C ASP A 135 3.82 5.30 13.07
N GLU A 136 4.13 4.27 12.26
CA GLU A 136 5.20 4.29 11.26
C GLU A 136 4.66 4.51 9.85
N PHE A 137 5.29 5.44 9.14
CA PHE A 137 4.98 5.80 7.76
C PHE A 137 6.23 5.75 6.90
N VAL A 138 6.07 5.40 5.63
CA VAL A 138 7.16 5.40 4.66
C VAL A 138 6.73 6.18 3.42
N LEU A 139 7.64 7.05 2.94
CA LEU A 139 7.45 7.80 1.70
C LEU A 139 8.50 7.37 0.67
N ILE A 140 8.08 7.20 -0.57
CA ILE A 140 8.97 7.13 -1.72
C ILE A 140 8.80 8.43 -2.50
N VAL A 141 9.80 9.29 -2.44
CA VAL A 141 9.82 10.57 -3.15
C VAL A 141 10.47 10.34 -4.51
N SER A 142 9.66 10.43 -5.54
CA SER A 142 10.08 10.13 -6.91
C SER A 142 10.91 11.25 -7.54
N ARG A 143 11.85 10.88 -8.42
CA ARG A 143 12.66 11.82 -9.21
C ARG A 143 13.38 12.87 -8.37
N VAL A 144 14.03 12.42 -7.31
CA VAL A 144 14.83 13.25 -6.42
C VAL A 144 16.20 12.64 -6.24
N SER A 145 17.23 13.45 -6.45
CA SER A 145 18.66 13.11 -6.27
C SER A 145 19.37 14.06 -5.30
N ALA A 146 18.75 15.20 -4.99
CA ALA A 146 19.31 16.21 -4.11
C ALA A 146 18.84 16.01 -2.66
N PRO A 147 19.77 15.77 -1.70
CA PRO A 147 19.45 15.59 -0.29
C PRO A 147 18.68 16.77 0.31
N GLU A 148 18.98 18.00 -0.12
CA GLU A 148 18.35 19.23 0.35
C GLU A 148 16.85 19.23 0.08
N ARG A 149 16.46 18.72 -1.10
CA ARG A 149 15.04 18.63 -1.46
C ARG A 149 14.28 17.63 -0.60
N VAL A 150 14.90 16.51 -0.24
CA VAL A 150 14.31 15.53 0.69
C VAL A 150 14.17 16.17 2.07
N HIS A 151 15.21 16.89 2.50
CA HIS A 151 15.17 17.62 3.76
C HIS A 151 14.03 18.63 3.82
N ASP A 152 13.83 19.43 2.79
CA ASP A 152 12.75 20.42 2.69
C ASP A 152 11.36 19.76 2.77
N ILE A 153 11.17 18.62 2.11
CA ILE A 153 9.91 17.86 2.19
C ILE A 153 9.68 17.36 3.61
N CYS A 154 10.69 16.73 4.22
CA CYS A 154 10.59 16.23 5.59
C CYS A 154 10.35 17.36 6.60
N ALA A 155 11.05 18.50 6.45
CA ALA A 155 10.88 19.64 7.34
C ALA A 155 9.46 20.22 7.30
N ARG A 156 8.84 20.32 6.10
CA ARG A 156 7.45 20.76 5.96
C ARG A 156 6.48 19.75 6.58
N LEU A 157 6.67 18.46 6.33
CA LEU A 157 5.85 17.40 6.92
C LEU A 157 5.91 17.44 8.45
N ILE A 158 7.12 17.49 9.01
CA ILE A 158 7.33 17.54 10.46
C ILE A 158 6.69 18.79 11.07
N ALA A 159 6.84 19.95 10.43
CA ALA A 159 6.23 21.19 10.88
C ALA A 159 4.69 21.11 10.91
N ARG A 160 4.08 20.62 9.81
CA ARG A 160 2.63 20.44 9.68
C ARG A 160 2.08 19.40 10.68
N ILE A 161 2.76 18.27 10.85
CA ILE A 161 2.38 17.22 11.81
C ILE A 161 2.48 17.73 13.24
N GLY A 162 3.43 18.64 13.50
CA GLY A 162 3.61 19.27 14.82
C GLY A 162 2.55 20.33 15.17
N GLU A 163 1.66 20.70 14.26
CA GLU A 163 0.54 21.60 14.56
C GLU A 163 -0.47 20.91 15.48
N PRO A 164 -1.15 21.67 16.37
CA PRO A 164 -2.16 21.10 17.26
C PRO A 164 -3.33 20.49 16.51
N ILE A 165 -3.64 19.21 16.76
CA ILE A 165 -4.74 18.47 16.13
C ILE A 165 -5.97 18.50 17.06
N PRO A 166 -7.08 19.16 16.68
CA PRO A 166 -8.29 19.20 17.51
C PRO A 166 -8.98 17.83 17.58
N PHE A 167 -9.41 17.43 18.78
CA PHE A 167 -10.20 16.22 18.99
C PHE A 167 -11.32 16.50 20.00
N GLY A 168 -12.51 16.82 19.53
CA GLY A 168 -13.61 17.30 20.35
C GLY A 168 -13.22 18.58 21.10
N ASP A 169 -13.34 18.57 22.42
CA ASP A 169 -12.92 19.69 23.32
C ASP A 169 -11.45 19.61 23.73
N ARG A 170 -10.67 18.70 23.17
CA ARG A 170 -9.26 18.45 23.49
C ARG A 170 -8.35 18.71 22.29
N ILE A 171 -7.07 18.79 22.56
CA ILE A 171 -6.03 18.94 21.53
C ILE A 171 -5.06 17.78 21.66
N CYS A 172 -4.79 17.10 20.57
CA CYS A 172 -3.70 16.15 20.47
C CYS A 172 -2.44 16.89 20.01
N GLN A 173 -1.32 16.67 20.72
CA GLN A 173 -0.03 17.24 20.36
C GLN A 173 0.96 16.12 20.13
N ILE A 174 1.48 16.05 18.92
CA ILE A 174 2.48 15.09 18.48
C ILE A 174 3.60 15.82 17.72
N SER A 175 4.62 15.12 17.35
CA SER A 175 5.58 15.51 16.32
C SER A 175 5.96 14.28 15.48
N ALA A 176 6.92 14.42 14.58
CA ALA A 176 7.44 13.29 13.80
C ALA A 176 8.95 13.37 13.68
N SER A 177 9.60 12.22 13.68
CA SER A 177 11.01 12.05 13.35
C SER A 177 11.12 11.31 12.03
N ALA A 178 12.11 11.65 11.20
CA ALA A 178 12.30 11.06 9.89
C ALA A 178 13.76 10.70 9.62
N GLY A 179 13.96 9.53 9.02
CA GLY A 179 15.24 9.11 8.42
C GLY A 179 15.09 8.93 6.92
N SER A 180 16.09 9.30 6.13
CA SER A 180 16.00 9.13 4.68
C SER A 180 17.26 8.56 4.04
N VAL A 181 17.08 7.90 2.90
CA VAL A 181 18.16 7.43 2.02
C VAL A 181 17.87 7.82 0.58
N LEU A 182 18.90 8.06 -0.20
CA LEU A 182 18.81 8.31 -1.65
C LEU A 182 19.20 7.04 -2.41
N SER A 183 18.42 6.64 -3.42
CA SER A 183 18.73 5.48 -4.26
C SER A 183 20.07 5.60 -4.98
N GLY A 184 20.44 6.81 -5.41
CA GLY A 184 21.70 7.09 -6.09
C GLY A 184 22.98 6.87 -5.25
N THR A 185 22.84 6.65 -3.93
CA THR A 185 23.99 6.31 -3.07
C THR A 185 24.36 4.81 -3.12
N TYR A 186 23.54 3.99 -3.76
CA TYR A 186 23.73 2.55 -3.89
C TYR A 186 24.10 2.19 -5.33
N ALA A 187 25.14 1.36 -5.49
CA ALA A 187 25.47 0.80 -6.80
C ALA A 187 24.35 -0.14 -7.30
N HIS A 188 23.72 -0.86 -6.37
CA HIS A 188 22.60 -1.75 -6.59
C HIS A 188 21.60 -1.59 -5.42
N PRO A 189 20.59 -0.73 -5.56
CA PRO A 189 19.58 -0.54 -4.53
C PRO A 189 18.84 -1.84 -4.21
N GLN A 190 18.72 -2.16 -2.92
CA GLN A 190 17.97 -3.32 -2.43
C GLN A 190 17.00 -2.86 -1.35
N ILE A 191 15.77 -3.37 -1.38
CA ILE A 191 14.68 -2.96 -0.48
C ILE A 191 15.12 -3.05 0.97
N ASP A 192 15.56 -4.24 1.41
CA ASP A 192 15.91 -4.49 2.80
C ASP A 192 17.03 -3.57 3.28
N ARG A 193 18.04 -3.38 2.42
CA ARG A 193 19.17 -2.52 2.74
C ARG A 193 18.78 -1.05 2.88
N MET A 194 17.96 -0.55 1.95
CA MET A 194 17.50 0.84 1.97
C MET A 194 16.59 1.10 3.17
N MET A 195 15.71 0.15 3.50
CA MET A 195 14.87 0.25 4.69
C MET A 195 15.68 0.27 5.98
N GLU A 196 16.65 -0.64 6.11
CA GLU A 196 17.56 -0.69 7.26
C GLU A 196 18.36 0.61 7.43
N ASP A 197 18.90 1.17 6.34
CA ASP A 197 19.65 2.42 6.39
C ASP A 197 18.75 3.63 6.74
N ALA A 198 17.49 3.65 6.26
CA ALA A 198 16.50 4.65 6.65
C ALA A 198 16.11 4.54 8.13
N ASP A 199 15.99 3.32 8.68
CA ASP A 199 15.74 3.06 10.10
C ASP A 199 16.88 3.56 10.98
N ILE A 200 18.14 3.32 10.58
CA ILE A 200 19.31 3.85 11.28
C ILE A 200 19.26 5.38 11.36
N ALA A 201 18.92 6.03 10.25
CA ALA A 201 18.79 7.49 10.19
C ALA A 201 17.62 7.99 11.05
N LEU A 202 16.49 7.29 11.05
CA LEU A 202 15.34 7.59 11.91
C LEU A 202 15.70 7.47 13.39
N TYR A 203 16.43 6.41 13.75
CA TYR A 203 16.91 6.25 15.12
C TYR A 203 17.84 7.40 15.54
N ALA A 204 18.74 7.82 14.64
CA ALA A 204 19.57 9.00 14.87
C ALA A 204 18.74 10.28 15.06
N ALA A 205 17.67 10.49 14.28
CA ALA A 205 16.75 11.61 14.48
C ALA A 205 16.08 11.58 15.87
N LYS A 206 15.63 10.41 16.32
CA LYS A 206 15.07 10.24 17.67
C LYS A 206 16.10 10.51 18.77
N ALA A 207 17.35 10.09 18.58
CA ALA A 207 18.45 10.34 19.52
C ALA A 207 18.87 11.81 19.58
N GLN A 208 18.76 12.56 18.48
CA GLN A 208 19.05 14.00 18.42
C GLN A 208 17.97 14.90 19.04
N GLY A 209 16.95 14.31 19.64
CA GLY A 209 15.89 15.07 20.36
C GLY A 209 14.53 15.02 19.68
N ARG A 210 14.36 14.21 18.66
CA ARG A 210 13.10 14.05 17.90
C ARG A 210 12.71 15.29 17.08
N SER A 211 11.54 15.24 16.45
CA SER A 211 11.00 16.37 15.67
C SER A 211 11.98 16.90 14.60
N CYS A 212 12.73 16.01 13.99
CA CYS A 212 13.75 16.37 13.01
C CYS A 212 13.90 15.28 11.92
N HIS A 213 14.59 15.65 10.85
CA HIS A 213 14.96 14.76 9.76
C HIS A 213 16.47 14.57 9.72
N VAL A 214 16.93 13.33 9.64
CA VAL A 214 18.32 12.96 9.47
C VAL A 214 18.48 12.16 8.16
N PRO A 215 19.33 12.60 7.22
CA PRO A 215 19.71 11.77 6.08
C PRO A 215 20.71 10.69 6.52
N TYR A 216 20.58 9.51 5.97
CA TYR A 216 21.55 8.44 6.22
C TYR A 216 22.91 8.77 5.61
N VAL A 217 23.93 8.58 6.44
CA VAL A 217 25.33 8.55 6.06
C VAL A 217 25.98 7.30 6.67
N ARG A 218 27.06 6.78 6.04
CA ARG A 218 27.68 5.50 6.49
C ARG A 218 28.19 5.57 7.93
N GLU A 219 28.62 6.73 8.37
CA GLU A 219 29.13 7.01 9.71
C GLU A 219 28.10 6.67 10.79
N LEU A 220 26.79 6.88 10.52
CA LEU A 220 25.71 6.52 11.47
C LEU A 220 25.69 5.04 11.80
N ARG A 221 26.05 4.18 10.85
CA ARG A 221 26.15 2.73 11.08
C ARG A 221 27.36 2.38 11.93
N GLU A 222 28.47 3.09 11.77
CA GLU A 222 29.72 2.90 12.51
C GLU A 222 29.62 3.40 13.96
N GLU A 223 28.83 4.45 14.21
CA GLU A 223 28.55 5.03 15.54
C GLU A 223 27.65 4.14 16.42
N GLY A 224 27.27 2.95 15.95
CA GLY A 224 26.53 1.97 16.74
C GLY A 224 25.02 2.11 16.74
N PHE A 225 24.44 3.06 15.99
CA PHE A 225 23.00 3.21 15.84
C PHE A 225 22.34 1.93 15.25
N ALA A 226 23.11 1.10 14.52
CA ALA A 226 22.66 -0.18 13.99
C ALA A 226 22.48 -1.27 15.08
N THR A 227 23.19 -1.18 16.22
CA THR A 227 23.22 -2.25 17.24
C THR A 227 21.97 -2.22 18.13
N ASP A 228 21.30 -1.08 18.25
CA ASP A 228 20.09 -0.92 19.08
C ASP A 228 18.80 -1.30 18.33
N LEU A 229 18.81 -1.34 17.00
CA LEU A 229 17.69 -1.80 16.17
C LEU A 229 17.38 -3.31 16.39
N SER A 230 18.38 -4.11 16.81
CA SER A 230 18.16 -5.52 17.13
C SER A 230 17.32 -5.77 18.40
N ARG A 231 17.02 -4.73 19.18
CA ARG A 231 16.18 -4.78 20.40
C ARG A 231 14.75 -4.32 20.22
N GLY A 232 14.42 -3.68 19.09
CA GLY A 232 13.06 -3.28 18.75
C GLY A 232 12.73 -3.70 17.33
N ALA A 233 11.80 -4.64 17.18
CA ALA A 233 11.17 -5.11 15.94
C ALA A 233 12.11 -5.19 14.70
N ALA A 234 12.76 -6.34 14.56
CA ALA A 234 13.38 -6.70 13.29
C ALA A 234 12.33 -6.64 12.16
N TRP A 235 12.69 -5.98 11.05
CA TRP A 235 11.92 -6.01 9.82
C TRP A 235 11.66 -7.48 9.43
N PRO A 236 10.40 -7.97 9.36
CA PRO A 236 10.15 -9.34 8.95
C PRO A 236 10.55 -9.48 7.48
N THR A 237 11.67 -10.15 7.24
CA THR A 237 12.10 -10.55 5.90
C THR A 237 10.98 -11.34 5.24
N ALA A 238 10.59 -10.94 4.04
CA ALA A 238 9.68 -11.72 3.21
C ALA A 238 10.29 -13.10 3.01
N SER A 239 9.72 -14.13 3.63
CA SER A 239 10.10 -15.51 3.35
C SER A 239 9.89 -15.76 1.87
N ALA A 240 10.98 -16.01 1.14
CA ALA A 240 10.92 -16.49 -0.22
C ALA A 240 10.06 -17.76 -0.22
N GLY A 241 8.84 -17.66 -0.77
CA GLY A 241 7.97 -18.80 -1.01
C GLY A 241 8.66 -19.70 -2.03
N THR A 242 9.34 -20.73 -1.54
CA THR A 242 9.73 -21.86 -2.37
C THR A 242 8.45 -22.55 -2.82
N GLY A 243 8.06 -22.32 -4.07
CA GLY A 243 7.04 -23.12 -4.74
C GLY A 243 7.51 -24.56 -4.82
N GLY A 244 6.65 -25.48 -4.37
CA GLY A 244 6.62 -26.88 -4.69
C GLY A 244 5.31 -27.18 -5.41
#